data_117fcc525099b8f15d8a724c68d3f339
#
_entry.id   117fcc525099b8f15d8a724c68d3f339
#
_cell.length_a   1.000
_cell.length_b   1.000
_cell.length_c   1.000
_cell.angle_alpha   90.00
_cell.angle_beta   90.00
_cell.angle_gamma   90.00
#
_symmetry.space_group_name_H-M   'P 1'
#
loop_
_entity.id
_entity.type
_entity.pdbx_description
1 polymer ?
#
loop_
_entity_poly.entity_id
_entity_poly.type
_entity_poly.pdbx_seq_one_letter_code
_entity_poly.pdbx_strand_id
1 'polypeptide(L)'
;FIKKLQKEKVQIVLFDRHNYHTFQPLLYQVSTAGLEPDSIAYPLRKIFRKNMDFHFRLAEVEFIDTTHSRINTSIGTLQYDYLVIATGTRTNFFGNENIAENSMPMKTVPQALNIRSLMLQNIEKADITNDEKERKRLLNFVIAGAGPTGVELAGALAEFRKGILENDYPELEEEEMNVHLIEGLGRVLPPMSEQASEKAQKFLEKLGVQIH
;
A
#
# COMPACT_ATOMS: atom_id res chain seq x y z
N PHE A 1 -17.49 1.61 13.52
CA PHE A 1 -18.59 0.74 13.94
C PHE A 1 -18.41 0.31 15.40
N ILE A 2 -17.40 -0.48 15.77
CA ILE A 2 -17.16 -1.01 17.13
C ILE A 2 -17.24 0.07 18.22
N LYS A 3 -16.59 1.23 18.02
CA LYS A 3 -16.62 2.35 18.98
C LYS A 3 -18.02 2.92 19.19
N LYS A 4 -18.94 2.80 18.24
CA LYS A 4 -20.33 3.26 18.39
C LYS A 4 -21.17 2.29 19.22
N LEU A 5 -20.78 1.03 19.33
CA LEU A 5 -21.48 -0.01 20.08
C LEU A 5 -21.03 -0.10 21.55
N GLN A 6 -20.15 0.76 22.03
CA GLN A 6 -19.61 0.71 23.40
C GLN A 6 -20.65 0.81 24.51
N LYS A 7 -21.82 1.38 24.23
CA LYS A 7 -22.91 1.54 25.19
C LYS A 7 -23.99 0.46 25.07
N GLU A 8 -23.87 -0.39 24.05
CA GLU A 8 -24.82 -1.46 23.79
C GLU A 8 -24.42 -2.74 24.55
N LYS A 9 -25.41 -3.53 24.95
CA LYS A 9 -25.18 -4.83 25.59
C LYS A 9 -24.90 -5.90 24.56
N VAL A 10 -23.76 -5.81 23.89
CA VAL A 10 -23.34 -6.75 22.85
C VAL A 10 -21.91 -7.20 23.09
N GLN A 11 -21.66 -8.49 22.88
CA GLN A 11 -20.32 -9.03 22.82
C GLN A 11 -19.79 -8.87 21.40
N ILE A 12 -18.60 -8.32 21.24
CA ILE A 12 -17.96 -8.12 19.94
C ILE A 12 -16.73 -9.01 19.82
N VAL A 13 -16.72 -9.89 18.82
CA VAL A 13 -15.54 -10.68 18.46
C VAL A 13 -15.03 -10.22 17.12
N LEU A 14 -13.80 -9.70 17.09
CA LEU A 14 -13.11 -9.29 15.87
C LEU A 14 -12.09 -10.36 15.48
N PHE A 15 -12.25 -10.91 14.29
CA PHE A 15 -11.25 -11.76 13.63
C PHE A 15 -10.46 -10.97 12.63
N ASP A 16 -9.14 -11.11 12.64
CA ASP A 16 -8.24 -10.57 11.61
C ASP A 16 -6.99 -11.46 11.54
N ARG A 17 -6.41 -11.57 10.37
CA ARG A 17 -5.13 -12.26 10.14
C ARG A 17 -3.93 -11.47 10.66
N HIS A 18 -4.12 -10.17 10.90
CA HIS A 18 -3.13 -9.26 11.46
C HIS A 18 -3.60 -8.72 12.82
N ASN A 19 -2.68 -8.55 13.74
CA ASN A 19 -2.99 -8.00 15.08
C ASN A 19 -2.90 -6.45 15.13
N TYR A 20 -2.80 -5.80 13.98
CA TYR A 20 -2.69 -4.36 13.84
C TYR A 20 -3.62 -3.83 12.76
N HIS A 21 -4.05 -2.60 12.94
CA HIS A 21 -4.71 -1.78 11.92
C HIS A 21 -3.66 -1.02 11.13
N THR A 22 -3.80 -0.99 9.80
CA THR A 22 -2.94 -0.20 8.92
C THR A 22 -3.72 0.99 8.36
N PHE A 23 -3.16 2.18 8.45
CA PHE A 23 -3.65 3.34 7.74
C PHE A 23 -3.12 3.32 6.30
N GLN A 24 -3.79 2.56 5.44
CA GLN A 24 -3.37 2.26 4.07
C GLN A 24 -3.02 3.49 3.20
N PRO A 25 -3.71 4.66 3.33
CA PRO A 25 -3.38 5.83 2.52
C PRO A 25 -1.93 6.32 2.65
N LEU A 26 -1.20 5.94 3.69
CA LEU A 26 0.19 6.34 3.88
C LEU A 26 1.21 5.21 3.59
N LEU A 27 0.80 4.10 2.99
CA LEU A 27 1.71 3.01 2.61
C LEU A 27 2.79 3.48 1.62
N TYR A 28 2.46 4.41 0.72
CA TYR A 28 3.42 4.95 -0.23
C TYR A 28 4.59 5.67 0.47
N GLN A 29 4.35 6.36 1.57
CA GLN A 29 5.43 6.99 2.36
C GLN A 29 6.31 5.97 3.06
N VAL A 30 5.76 4.83 3.49
CA VAL A 30 6.59 3.73 4.02
C VAL A 30 7.43 3.11 2.90
N SER A 31 6.87 2.92 1.71
CA SER A 31 7.58 2.33 0.57
C SER A 31 8.68 3.23 -0.02
N THR A 32 8.63 4.53 0.23
CA THR A 32 9.64 5.51 -0.19
C THR A 32 10.50 6.04 0.96
N ALA A 33 10.54 5.32 2.08
CA ALA A 33 11.31 5.67 3.28
C ALA A 33 10.92 7.01 3.97
N GLY A 34 9.80 7.63 3.58
CA GLY A 34 9.30 8.87 4.18
C GLY A 34 8.67 8.69 5.55
N LEU A 35 8.19 7.47 5.88
CA LEU A 35 7.63 7.13 7.20
C LEU A 35 8.09 5.75 7.65
N GLU A 36 8.21 5.58 8.96
CA GLU A 36 8.39 4.27 9.57
C GLU A 36 7.05 3.50 9.67
N PRO A 37 7.06 2.15 9.58
CA PRO A 37 5.85 1.34 9.57
C PRO A 37 4.94 1.53 10.79
N ASP A 38 5.51 1.78 11.96
CA ASP A 38 4.77 1.98 13.22
C ASP A 38 3.99 3.29 13.26
N SER A 39 4.36 4.26 12.39
CA SER A 39 3.60 5.50 12.22
C SER A 39 2.22 5.27 11.61
N ILE A 40 2.04 4.19 10.86
CA ILE A 40 0.79 3.86 10.15
C ILE A 40 0.14 2.55 10.59
N ALA A 41 0.84 1.72 11.37
CA ALA A 41 0.36 0.44 11.87
C ALA A 41 0.16 0.49 13.40
N TYR A 42 -1.09 0.28 13.86
CA TYR A 42 -1.40 0.39 15.27
C TYR A 42 -2.08 -0.88 15.82
N PRO A 43 -1.64 -1.43 16.98
CA PRO A 43 -2.16 -2.68 17.51
C PRO A 43 -3.67 -2.63 17.78
N LEU A 44 -4.44 -3.56 17.21
CA LEU A 44 -5.90 -3.64 17.37
C LEU A 44 -6.32 -3.74 18.84
N ARG A 45 -5.59 -4.49 19.65
CA ARG A 45 -5.86 -4.62 21.09
C ARG A 45 -5.74 -3.28 21.85
N LYS A 46 -4.83 -2.38 21.40
CA LYS A 46 -4.69 -1.03 21.98
C LYS A 46 -5.83 -0.12 21.55
N ILE A 47 -6.31 -0.23 20.30
CA ILE A 47 -7.43 0.57 19.78
C ILE A 47 -8.70 0.33 20.60
N PHE A 48 -8.97 -0.93 20.98
CA PHE A 48 -10.22 -1.35 21.58
C PHE A 48 -10.10 -1.72 23.08
N ARG A 49 -8.95 -1.48 23.72
CA ARG A 49 -8.69 -1.87 25.12
C ARG A 49 -9.68 -1.36 26.17
N LYS A 50 -10.41 -0.29 25.85
CA LYS A 50 -11.41 0.32 26.74
C LYS A 50 -12.83 -0.25 26.54
N ASN A 51 -13.03 -1.13 25.57
CA ASN A 51 -14.33 -1.75 25.31
C ASN A 51 -14.47 -2.98 26.20
N MET A 52 -15.48 -3.02 27.09
CA MET A 52 -15.61 -4.03 28.14
C MET A 52 -15.87 -5.44 27.59
N ASP A 53 -16.62 -5.57 26.49
CA ASP A 53 -16.98 -6.88 25.90
C ASP A 53 -16.48 -7.03 24.48
N PHE A 54 -15.18 -6.74 24.31
CA PHE A 54 -14.47 -6.84 23.04
C PHE A 54 -13.40 -7.93 23.08
N HIS A 55 -13.49 -8.86 22.16
CA HIS A 55 -12.55 -9.96 21.99
C HIS A 55 -11.89 -9.90 20.63
N PHE A 56 -10.57 -9.74 20.60
CA PHE A 56 -9.78 -9.88 19.38
C PHE A 56 -9.24 -11.30 19.28
N ARG A 57 -9.40 -11.91 18.10
CA ARG A 57 -8.86 -13.23 17.75
C ARG A 57 -8.01 -13.11 16.49
N LEU A 58 -6.74 -13.45 16.61
CA LEU A 58 -5.83 -13.56 15.46
C LEU A 58 -6.13 -14.90 14.78
N ALA A 59 -6.89 -14.83 13.67
CA ALA A 59 -7.31 -16.03 12.94
C ALA A 59 -7.75 -15.68 11.53
N GLU A 60 -7.69 -16.64 10.64
CA GLU A 60 -8.29 -16.58 9.33
C GLU A 60 -9.74 -17.08 9.38
N VAL A 61 -10.66 -16.35 8.75
CA VAL A 61 -12.03 -16.82 8.51
C VAL A 61 -12.03 -17.58 7.20
N GLU A 62 -12.31 -18.88 7.27
CA GLU A 62 -12.23 -19.81 6.13
C GLU A 62 -13.56 -19.97 5.42
N PHE A 63 -14.66 -19.98 6.20
CA PHE A 63 -15.99 -20.19 5.66
C PHE A 63 -17.08 -19.51 6.49
N ILE A 64 -18.11 -19.01 5.86
CA ILE A 64 -19.29 -18.40 6.49
C ILE A 64 -20.52 -19.27 6.15
N ASP A 65 -21.08 -19.93 7.18
CA ASP A 65 -22.32 -20.70 7.09
C ASP A 65 -23.50 -19.79 7.49
N THR A 66 -24.13 -19.20 6.50
CA THR A 66 -25.26 -18.29 6.72
C THR A 66 -26.53 -19.02 7.14
N THR A 67 -26.66 -20.33 6.83
CA THR A 67 -27.82 -21.15 7.20
C THR A 67 -27.88 -21.39 8.70
N HIS A 68 -26.72 -21.60 9.32
CA HIS A 68 -26.63 -21.87 10.76
C HIS A 68 -26.03 -20.71 11.55
N SER A 69 -25.86 -19.53 10.96
CA SER A 69 -25.27 -18.34 11.59
C SER A 69 -23.92 -18.65 12.24
N ARG A 70 -23.00 -19.29 11.51
CA ARG A 70 -21.68 -19.70 11.98
C ARG A 70 -20.57 -19.24 11.06
N ILE A 71 -19.42 -18.97 11.65
CA ILE A 71 -18.16 -18.82 10.94
C ILE A 71 -17.18 -19.93 11.34
N ASN A 72 -16.51 -20.51 10.38
CA ASN A 72 -15.39 -21.42 10.58
C ASN A 72 -14.09 -20.65 10.40
N THR A 73 -13.19 -20.80 11.35
CA THR A 73 -11.91 -20.10 11.37
C THR A 73 -10.78 -21.09 11.59
N SER A 74 -9.54 -20.68 11.35
CA SER A 74 -8.33 -21.47 11.61
C SER A 74 -8.16 -21.91 13.08
N ILE A 75 -8.97 -21.37 14.01
CA ILE A 75 -8.92 -21.69 15.45
C ILE A 75 -10.24 -22.26 15.98
N GLY A 76 -11.17 -22.60 15.11
CA GLY A 76 -12.45 -23.20 15.48
C GLY A 76 -13.66 -22.43 14.95
N THR A 77 -14.85 -22.85 15.37
CA THR A 77 -16.14 -22.32 14.91
C THR A 77 -16.75 -21.39 15.95
N LEU A 78 -17.36 -20.28 15.47
CA LEU A 78 -18.12 -19.36 16.31
C LEU A 78 -19.52 -19.15 15.72
N GLN A 79 -20.55 -19.16 16.56
CA GLN A 79 -21.89 -18.72 16.21
C GLN A 79 -22.01 -17.20 16.39
N TYR A 80 -22.86 -16.56 15.58
CA TYR A 80 -23.11 -15.12 15.64
C TYR A 80 -24.60 -14.81 15.53
N ASP A 81 -25.05 -13.75 16.18
CA ASP A 81 -26.37 -13.16 15.95
C ASP A 81 -26.33 -12.16 14.79
N TYR A 82 -25.24 -11.40 14.70
CA TYR A 82 -24.98 -10.42 13.65
C TYR A 82 -23.54 -10.57 13.12
N LEU A 83 -23.40 -10.57 11.82
CA LEU A 83 -22.09 -10.65 11.15
C LEU A 83 -21.82 -9.38 10.36
N VAL A 84 -20.64 -8.78 10.57
CA VAL A 84 -20.12 -7.66 9.77
C VAL A 84 -18.89 -8.15 9.01
N ILE A 85 -18.98 -8.13 7.68
CA ILE A 85 -17.89 -8.48 6.78
C ILE A 85 -17.16 -7.19 6.40
N ALA A 86 -15.90 -7.07 6.84
CA ALA A 86 -15.05 -5.88 6.62
C ALA A 86 -13.64 -6.28 6.18
N THR A 87 -13.54 -7.26 5.28
CA THR A 87 -12.29 -7.91 4.87
C THR A 87 -11.41 -7.04 3.96
N GLY A 88 -11.88 -5.87 3.55
CA GLY A 88 -11.16 -4.98 2.64
C GLY A 88 -11.09 -5.54 1.21
N THR A 89 -10.01 -5.19 0.51
CA THR A 89 -9.76 -5.59 -0.87
C THR A 89 -8.35 -6.14 -1.03
N ARG A 90 -8.12 -6.90 -2.10
CA ARG A 90 -6.79 -7.31 -2.55
C ARG A 90 -6.41 -6.59 -3.85
N THR A 91 -5.13 -6.63 -4.21
CA THR A 91 -4.66 -6.14 -5.50
C THR A 91 -5.35 -6.93 -6.62
N ASN A 92 -5.86 -6.21 -7.62
CA ASN A 92 -6.44 -6.80 -8.81
C ASN A 92 -5.50 -6.53 -9.99
N PHE A 93 -5.07 -7.59 -10.65
CA PHE A 93 -4.20 -7.52 -11.84
C PHE A 93 -5.01 -7.68 -13.14
N PHE A 94 -6.35 -7.66 -13.06
CA PHE A 94 -7.28 -7.76 -14.20
C PHE A 94 -7.00 -8.97 -15.11
N GLY A 95 -6.53 -10.08 -14.53
CA GLY A 95 -6.18 -11.29 -15.26
C GLY A 95 -4.85 -11.25 -16.01
N ASN A 96 -4.06 -10.19 -15.83
CA ASN A 96 -2.73 -10.08 -16.43
C ASN A 96 -1.69 -10.76 -15.51
N GLU A 97 -1.42 -12.04 -15.79
CA GLU A 97 -0.46 -12.85 -15.02
C GLU A 97 0.97 -12.30 -15.11
N ASN A 98 1.36 -11.74 -16.26
CA ASN A 98 2.68 -11.16 -16.45
C ASN A 98 2.91 -9.97 -15.50
N ILE A 99 1.93 -9.08 -15.35
CA ILE A 99 2.02 -8.00 -14.35
C ILE A 99 2.04 -8.57 -12.93
N ALA A 100 1.22 -9.58 -12.64
CA ALA A 100 1.16 -10.18 -11.31
C ALA A 100 2.51 -10.80 -10.88
N GLU A 101 3.20 -11.47 -11.80
CA GLU A 101 4.49 -12.12 -11.56
C GLU A 101 5.67 -11.15 -11.51
N ASN A 102 5.62 -10.06 -12.28
CA ASN A 102 6.74 -9.13 -12.46
C ASN A 102 6.55 -7.78 -11.75
N SER A 103 5.53 -7.65 -10.88
CA SER A 103 5.31 -6.43 -10.12
C SER A 103 5.24 -6.67 -8.62
N MET A 104 5.45 -5.61 -7.86
CA MET A 104 5.33 -5.61 -6.40
C MET A 104 4.04 -4.89 -6.01
N PRO A 105 3.03 -5.58 -5.49
CA PRO A 105 1.82 -4.93 -5.02
C PRO A 105 2.08 -4.12 -3.74
N MET A 106 1.34 -3.01 -3.54
CA MET A 106 1.43 -2.18 -2.35
C MET A 106 0.07 -2.10 -1.65
N LYS A 107 -0.25 -3.09 -0.83
CA LYS A 107 -1.52 -3.18 -0.08
C LYS A 107 -1.33 -3.41 1.41
N THR A 108 -0.16 -3.88 1.82
CA THR A 108 0.17 -4.24 3.20
C THR A 108 1.51 -3.63 3.60
N VAL A 109 1.75 -3.50 4.91
CA VAL A 109 3.04 -3.02 5.45
C VAL A 109 4.23 -3.87 4.96
N PRO A 110 4.19 -5.22 5.00
CA PRO A 110 5.28 -6.02 4.45
C PRO A 110 5.55 -5.75 2.97
N GLN A 111 4.52 -5.55 2.16
CA GLN A 111 4.68 -5.22 0.74
C GLN A 111 5.35 -3.85 0.54
N ALA A 112 4.95 -2.82 1.31
CA ALA A 112 5.59 -1.51 1.27
C ALA A 112 7.07 -1.59 1.68
N LEU A 113 7.39 -2.36 2.72
CA LEU A 113 8.78 -2.59 3.15
C LEU A 113 9.61 -3.35 2.10
N ASN A 114 9.03 -4.31 1.39
CA ASN A 114 9.71 -5.00 0.31
C ASN A 114 10.04 -4.04 -0.85
N ILE A 115 9.11 -3.14 -1.20
CA ILE A 115 9.34 -2.09 -2.21
C ILE A 115 10.47 -1.16 -1.75
N ARG A 116 10.41 -0.67 -0.50
CA ARG A 116 11.47 0.16 0.12
C ARG A 116 12.83 -0.51 0.03
N SER A 117 12.89 -1.78 0.44
CA SER A 117 14.12 -2.56 0.45
C SER A 117 14.70 -2.73 -0.96
N LEU A 118 13.87 -3.06 -1.95
CA LEU A 118 14.32 -3.21 -3.33
C LEU A 118 14.79 -1.89 -3.92
N MET A 119 14.04 -0.81 -3.70
CA MET A 119 14.39 0.54 -4.14
C MET A 119 15.78 0.94 -3.65
N LEU A 120 16.01 0.87 -2.33
CA LEU A 120 17.29 1.24 -1.73
C LEU A 120 18.43 0.33 -2.22
N GLN A 121 18.21 -0.99 -2.31
CA GLN A 121 19.21 -1.91 -2.85
C GLN A 121 19.55 -1.62 -4.31
N ASN A 122 18.59 -1.21 -5.11
CA ASN A 122 18.84 -0.84 -6.50
C ASN A 122 19.67 0.44 -6.61
N ILE A 123 19.39 1.44 -5.78
CA ILE A 123 20.16 2.69 -5.73
C ILE A 123 21.60 2.40 -5.30
N GLU A 124 21.83 1.65 -4.22
CA GLU A 124 23.17 1.25 -3.77
C GLU A 124 23.96 0.49 -4.86
N LYS A 125 23.30 -0.38 -5.62
CA LYS A 125 23.93 -1.08 -6.73
C LYS A 125 24.23 -0.16 -7.90
N ALA A 126 23.34 0.82 -8.18
CA ALA A 126 23.53 1.80 -9.24
C ALA A 126 24.72 2.71 -8.96
N ASP A 127 24.92 3.07 -7.68
CA ASP A 127 26.01 3.92 -7.23
C ASP A 127 27.39 3.30 -7.50
N ILE A 128 27.52 1.99 -7.30
CA ILE A 128 28.81 1.28 -7.43
C ILE A 128 29.05 0.63 -8.81
N THR A 129 28.05 0.56 -9.70
CA THR A 129 28.22 -0.10 -11.00
C THR A 129 28.85 0.83 -12.05
N ASN A 130 29.81 0.28 -12.82
CA ASN A 130 30.39 0.95 -13.98
C ASN A 130 29.65 0.63 -15.30
N ASP A 131 28.65 -0.24 -15.28
CA ASP A 131 27.84 -0.58 -16.45
C ASP A 131 26.65 0.41 -16.55
N GLU A 132 26.71 1.32 -17.52
CA GLU A 132 25.65 2.30 -17.76
C GLU A 132 24.27 1.67 -18.05
N LYS A 133 24.22 0.51 -18.70
CA LYS A 133 22.96 -0.17 -19.00
C LYS A 133 22.34 -0.73 -17.71
N GLU A 134 23.19 -1.33 -16.88
CA GLU A 134 22.75 -1.84 -15.58
C GLU A 134 22.32 -0.70 -14.65
N ARG A 135 23.07 0.41 -14.60
CA ARG A 135 22.72 1.61 -13.84
C ARG A 135 21.34 2.15 -14.26
N LYS A 136 21.11 2.35 -15.54
CA LYS A 136 19.81 2.79 -16.06
C LYS A 136 18.68 1.82 -15.71
N ARG A 137 18.93 0.51 -15.74
CA ARG A 137 17.94 -0.50 -15.35
C ARG A 137 17.58 -0.43 -13.87
N LEU A 138 18.57 -0.24 -13.01
CA LEU A 138 18.41 -0.17 -11.56
C LEU A 138 17.66 1.10 -11.12
N LEU A 139 17.86 2.22 -11.82
CA LEU A 139 17.25 3.52 -11.52
C LEU A 139 15.95 3.79 -12.30
N ASN A 140 15.39 2.78 -12.98
CA ASN A 140 14.16 2.91 -13.74
C ASN A 140 12.97 2.30 -12.97
N PHE A 141 12.08 3.15 -12.44
CA PHE A 141 10.93 2.78 -11.64
C PHE A 141 9.64 2.90 -12.45
N VAL A 142 8.90 1.80 -12.57
CA VAL A 142 7.64 1.75 -13.33
C VAL A 142 6.48 1.47 -12.39
N ILE A 143 5.47 2.33 -12.42
CA ILE A 143 4.24 2.23 -11.62
C ILE A 143 3.09 1.91 -12.57
N ALA A 144 2.42 0.79 -12.34
CA ALA A 144 1.25 0.36 -13.10
C ALA A 144 -0.04 0.80 -12.41
N GLY A 145 -0.78 1.69 -13.06
CA GLY A 145 -2.05 2.26 -12.60
C GLY A 145 -1.91 3.65 -11.98
N ALA A 146 -2.58 4.64 -12.59
CA ALA A 146 -2.60 6.02 -12.11
C ALA A 146 -3.84 6.36 -11.26
N GLY A 147 -4.32 5.41 -10.46
CA GLY A 147 -5.24 5.68 -9.35
C GLY A 147 -4.54 6.44 -8.22
N PRO A 148 -5.24 6.76 -7.10
CA PRO A 148 -4.68 7.52 -5.98
C PRO A 148 -3.34 6.97 -5.49
N THR A 149 -3.23 5.67 -5.27
CA THR A 149 -2.00 5.03 -4.79
C THR A 149 -0.83 5.19 -5.76
N GLY A 150 -1.05 5.03 -7.07
CA GLY A 150 0.01 5.17 -8.07
C GLY A 150 0.48 6.62 -8.21
N VAL A 151 -0.44 7.57 -8.18
CA VAL A 151 -0.14 9.00 -8.21
C VAL A 151 0.66 9.44 -6.98
N GLU A 152 0.26 8.99 -5.77
CA GLU A 152 0.96 9.25 -4.52
C GLU A 152 2.36 8.64 -4.51
N LEU A 153 2.49 7.39 -4.98
CA LEU A 153 3.79 6.72 -5.07
C LEU A 153 4.71 7.38 -6.10
N ALA A 154 4.19 7.75 -7.26
CA ALA A 154 4.97 8.44 -8.30
C ALA A 154 5.49 9.79 -7.81
N GLY A 155 4.63 10.57 -7.15
CA GLY A 155 5.03 11.83 -6.53
C GLY A 155 6.11 11.65 -5.47
N ALA A 156 5.93 10.69 -4.56
CA ALA A 156 6.88 10.42 -3.49
C ALA A 156 8.24 9.92 -4.01
N LEU A 157 8.28 9.10 -5.06
CA LEU A 157 9.53 8.69 -5.71
C LEU A 157 10.24 9.87 -6.39
N ALA A 158 9.49 10.76 -7.02
CA ALA A 158 10.06 11.96 -7.63
C ALA A 158 10.60 12.95 -6.59
N GLU A 159 9.93 13.08 -5.45
CA GLU A 159 10.42 13.87 -4.30
C GLU A 159 11.65 13.22 -3.66
N PHE A 160 11.68 11.90 -3.52
CA PHE A 160 12.84 11.15 -3.05
C PHE A 160 14.05 11.41 -3.95
N ARG A 161 13.89 11.32 -5.27
CA ARG A 161 14.92 11.63 -6.26
C ARG A 161 15.53 13.00 -6.00
N LYS A 162 14.71 14.03 -5.94
CA LYS A 162 15.14 15.42 -5.79
C LYS A 162 15.74 15.73 -4.41
N GLY A 163 15.26 15.10 -3.34
CA GLY A 163 15.66 15.47 -1.99
C GLY A 163 16.74 14.57 -1.36
N ILE A 164 16.78 13.29 -1.75
CA ILE A 164 17.65 12.30 -1.13
C ILE A 164 18.76 11.86 -2.06
N LEU A 165 18.42 11.53 -3.33
CA LEU A 165 19.42 11.06 -4.28
C LEU A 165 20.54 12.11 -4.45
N GLU A 166 20.17 13.35 -4.69
CA GLU A 166 21.10 14.47 -4.87
C GLU A 166 22.05 14.69 -3.67
N ASN A 167 21.57 14.46 -2.45
CA ASN A 167 22.35 14.73 -1.25
C ASN A 167 23.14 13.53 -0.73
N ASP A 168 22.58 12.32 -0.83
CA ASP A 168 23.13 11.12 -0.20
C ASP A 168 23.97 10.27 -1.19
N TYR A 169 23.77 10.46 -2.52
CA TYR A 169 24.42 9.69 -3.59
C TYR A 169 25.07 10.64 -4.61
N PRO A 170 26.17 11.31 -4.26
CA PRO A 170 26.80 12.33 -5.12
C PRO A 170 27.36 11.79 -6.44
N GLU A 171 27.53 10.46 -6.56
CA GLU A 171 27.98 9.79 -7.79
C GLU A 171 26.84 9.52 -8.79
N LEU A 172 25.57 9.79 -8.38
CA LEU A 172 24.39 9.62 -9.21
C LEU A 172 23.79 10.98 -9.57
N GLU A 173 23.51 11.19 -10.85
CA GLU A 173 22.80 12.38 -11.33
C GLU A 173 21.29 12.21 -11.14
N GLU A 174 20.58 13.29 -10.76
CA GLU A 174 19.13 13.27 -10.55
C GLU A 174 18.40 12.72 -11.78
N GLU A 175 18.84 13.08 -12.97
CA GLU A 175 18.26 12.70 -14.26
C GLU A 175 18.42 11.21 -14.59
N GLU A 176 19.32 10.49 -13.93
CA GLU A 176 19.49 9.04 -14.12
C GLU A 176 18.32 8.24 -13.52
N MET A 177 17.67 8.75 -12.45
CA MET A 177 16.51 8.09 -11.86
C MET A 177 15.22 8.48 -12.57
N ASN A 178 14.62 7.51 -13.27
CA ASN A 178 13.38 7.69 -14.00
C ASN A 178 12.18 7.12 -13.27
N VAL A 179 11.08 7.87 -13.23
CA VAL A 179 9.80 7.44 -12.68
C VAL A 179 8.75 7.47 -13.78
N HIS A 180 8.22 6.30 -14.13
CA HIS A 180 7.17 6.10 -15.12
C HIS A 180 5.86 5.73 -14.45
N LEU A 181 4.79 6.42 -14.82
CA LEU A 181 3.42 6.12 -14.41
C LEU A 181 2.60 5.71 -15.63
N ILE A 182 2.12 4.47 -15.64
CA ILE A 182 1.38 3.89 -16.77
C ILE A 182 -0.09 3.75 -16.40
N GLU A 183 -1.00 4.29 -17.26
CA GLU A 183 -2.45 4.20 -17.07
C GLU A 183 -3.17 3.78 -18.34
N GLY A 184 -4.02 2.77 -18.24
CA GLY A 184 -4.79 2.28 -19.39
C GLY A 184 -6.05 3.08 -19.76
N LEU A 185 -6.51 3.99 -18.89
CA LEU A 185 -7.77 4.72 -19.06
C LEU A 185 -7.61 6.15 -19.59
N GLY A 186 -6.44 6.51 -20.10
CA GLY A 186 -6.18 7.78 -20.81
C GLY A 186 -6.06 9.03 -19.92
N ARG A 187 -6.19 8.93 -18.59
CA ARG A 187 -5.93 10.05 -17.66
C ARG A 187 -5.56 9.55 -16.26
N VAL A 188 -4.80 10.32 -15.52
CA VAL A 188 -4.53 10.05 -14.10
C VAL A 188 -5.77 10.27 -13.25
N LEU A 189 -5.89 9.58 -12.11
CA LEU A 189 -7.04 9.67 -11.20
C LEU A 189 -8.40 9.52 -11.90
N PRO A 190 -8.64 8.44 -12.68
CA PRO A 190 -9.88 8.30 -13.46
C PRO A 190 -11.17 8.49 -12.67
N PRO A 191 -11.27 8.07 -11.38
CA PRO A 191 -12.49 8.24 -10.57
C PRO A 191 -12.74 9.68 -10.09
N MET A 192 -11.77 10.59 -10.27
CA MET A 192 -11.87 11.97 -9.79
C MET A 192 -12.40 12.92 -10.89
N SER A 193 -12.68 14.17 -10.53
CA SER A 193 -13.07 15.20 -11.51
C SER A 193 -11.96 15.47 -12.52
N GLU A 194 -12.32 15.89 -13.74
CA GLU A 194 -11.34 16.24 -14.78
C GLU A 194 -10.35 17.31 -14.29
N GLN A 195 -10.85 18.32 -13.59
CA GLN A 195 -10.01 19.36 -13.02
C GLN A 195 -8.97 18.81 -12.01
N ALA A 196 -9.35 17.80 -11.19
CA ALA A 196 -8.43 17.18 -10.25
C ALA A 196 -7.38 16.32 -10.99
N SER A 197 -7.81 15.59 -12.02
CA SER A 197 -6.96 14.80 -12.91
C SER A 197 -5.91 15.68 -13.60
N GLU A 198 -6.33 16.76 -14.26
CA GLU A 198 -5.43 17.69 -14.94
C GLU A 198 -4.40 18.33 -14.00
N LYS A 199 -4.84 18.73 -12.78
CA LYS A 199 -3.92 19.28 -11.78
C LYS A 199 -2.90 18.24 -11.33
N ALA A 200 -3.33 17.02 -11.02
CA ALA A 200 -2.44 15.94 -10.61
C ALA A 200 -1.42 15.64 -11.69
N GLN A 201 -1.85 15.54 -12.95
CA GLN A 201 -0.97 15.32 -14.08
C GLN A 201 0.10 16.41 -14.18
N LYS A 202 -0.31 17.70 -14.19
CA LYS A 202 0.62 18.84 -14.25
C LYS A 202 1.63 18.85 -13.11
N PHE A 203 1.21 18.45 -11.88
CA PHE A 203 2.14 18.36 -10.75
C PHE A 203 3.14 17.23 -10.91
N LEU A 204 2.71 16.05 -11.36
CA LEU A 204 3.60 14.92 -11.62
C LEU A 204 4.60 15.23 -12.73
N GLU A 205 4.14 15.81 -13.85
CA GLU A 205 5.01 16.25 -14.96
C GLU A 205 6.04 17.28 -14.49
N LYS A 206 5.63 18.25 -13.64
CA LYS A 206 6.55 19.22 -13.03
C LYS A 206 7.59 18.57 -12.12
N LEU A 207 7.27 17.47 -11.47
CA LEU A 207 8.20 16.66 -10.70
C LEU A 207 9.07 15.75 -11.58
N GLY A 208 8.88 15.76 -12.91
CA GLY A 208 9.63 14.95 -13.86
C GLY A 208 9.16 13.49 -13.93
N VAL A 209 7.92 13.18 -13.51
CA VAL A 209 7.29 11.87 -13.72
C VAL A 209 6.86 11.76 -15.18
N GLN A 210 7.20 10.65 -15.82
CA GLN A 210 6.80 10.33 -17.18
C GLN A 210 5.48 9.56 -17.16
N ILE A 211 4.42 10.15 -17.74
CA ILE A 211 3.07 9.56 -17.75
C ILE A 211 2.79 8.97 -19.13
N HIS A 212 2.33 7.71 -19.16
CA HIS A 212 2.07 6.93 -20.38
C HIS A 212 0.64 6.38 -20.39
#